data_c033491087025728f943efc3954b49e9
#
_entry.id   c033491087025728f943efc3954b49e9
#
_cell.length_a   1.000
_cell.length_b   1.000
_cell.length_c   1.000
_cell.angle_alpha   90.00
_cell.angle_beta   90.00
_cell.angle_gamma   90.00
#
_symmetry.space_group_name_H-M   'P 1'
#
loop_
_entity.id
_entity.type
_entity.pdbx_description
1 polymer ?
#
loop_
_entity_poly.entity_id
_entity_poly.type
_entity_poly.pdbx_seq_one_letter_code
_entity_poly.pdbx_strand_id
1 'polypeptide(L)'
;MSGSPAQYLNRVRQFLLAHGFPLSFGIYLRDFGPKTLSNYKQPVIRELLKELPNQVVLVGDSGEHDPEVYAQMRSEFPDRVKAIYIRNAGHADDVKRFDGMFLFKNPKDAALDAVTKGLASAECVGRAFPEAKAEK
;
A
#
# COMPACT_ATOMS: atom_id res chain seq x y z
N MET A 1 2.51 -3.27 6.07
CA MET A 1 3.14 -4.60 5.85
C MET A 1 4.46 -4.42 5.13
N SER A 2 5.51 -5.12 5.54
CA SER A 2 6.85 -4.98 4.95
C SER A 2 7.53 -6.34 4.83
N GLY A 3 8.34 -6.52 3.77
CA GLY A 3 9.23 -7.67 3.61
C GLY A 3 10.45 -7.65 4.53
N SER A 4 10.61 -6.63 5.37
CA SER A 4 11.69 -6.57 6.37
C SER A 4 11.55 -7.70 7.38
N PRO A 5 12.67 -8.28 7.86
CA PRO A 5 12.65 -9.36 8.86
C PRO A 5 11.97 -8.95 10.17
N ALA A 6 11.27 -9.89 10.80
CA ALA A 6 10.53 -9.67 12.03
C ALA A 6 11.40 -9.19 13.21
N GLN A 7 12.70 -9.51 13.20
CA GLN A 7 13.65 -9.02 14.21
C GLN A 7 13.75 -7.48 14.29
N TYR A 8 13.33 -6.77 13.24
CA TYR A 8 13.35 -5.30 13.21
C TYR A 8 12.03 -4.67 13.71
N LEU A 9 11.07 -5.45 14.18
CA LEU A 9 9.76 -4.96 14.62
C LEU A 9 9.85 -3.76 15.58
N ASN A 10 10.69 -3.87 16.61
CA ASN A 10 10.84 -2.80 17.60
C ASN A 10 11.42 -1.52 16.99
N ARG A 11 12.40 -1.64 16.08
CA ARG A 11 12.99 -0.49 15.40
C ARG A 11 11.98 0.20 14.47
N VAL A 12 11.20 -0.58 13.72
CA VAL A 12 10.15 -0.05 12.86
C VAL A 12 9.09 0.67 13.70
N ARG A 13 8.67 0.06 14.80
CA ARG A 13 7.69 0.66 15.72
C ARG A 13 8.18 1.98 16.30
N GLN A 14 9.42 2.02 16.79
CA GLN A 14 10.02 3.25 17.34
C GLN A 14 10.15 4.34 16.27
N PHE A 15 10.56 3.98 15.05
CA PHE A 15 10.64 4.90 13.93
C PHE A 15 9.27 5.52 13.61
N LEU A 16 8.23 4.72 13.50
CA LEU A 16 6.88 5.19 13.21
C LEU A 16 6.36 6.12 14.31
N LEU A 17 6.57 5.77 15.58
CA LEU A 17 6.21 6.61 16.71
C LEU A 17 6.94 7.95 16.69
N ALA A 18 8.26 7.93 16.48
CA ALA A 18 9.08 9.14 16.46
C ALA A 18 8.70 10.10 15.33
N HIS A 19 8.12 9.59 14.24
CA HIS A 19 7.67 10.39 13.09
C HIS A 19 6.16 10.67 13.07
N GLY A 20 5.47 10.44 14.19
CA GLY A 20 4.06 10.81 14.35
C GLY A 20 3.07 9.91 13.62
N PHE A 21 3.48 8.70 13.21
CA PHE A 21 2.55 7.73 12.63
C PHE A 21 1.67 7.12 13.71
N PRO A 22 0.34 7.04 13.51
CA PRO A 22 -0.54 6.37 14.44
C PRO A 22 -0.26 4.86 14.46
N LEU A 23 -0.18 4.27 15.64
CA LEU A 23 0.02 2.81 15.82
C LEU A 23 -1.30 2.07 16.11
N SER A 24 -2.40 2.58 15.60
CA SER A 24 -3.73 1.96 15.75
C SER A 24 -3.93 0.72 14.87
N PHE A 25 -2.93 0.33 14.08
CA PHE A 25 -3.00 -0.79 13.15
C PHE A 25 -1.81 -1.75 13.33
N GLY A 26 -1.98 -2.98 12.85
CA GLY A 26 -0.95 -4.02 12.93
C GLY A 26 0.29 -3.69 12.09
N ILE A 27 1.45 -4.05 12.62
CA ILE A 27 2.70 -4.07 11.89
C ILE A 27 3.02 -5.52 11.55
N TYR A 28 3.05 -5.85 10.27
CA TYR A 28 3.33 -7.19 9.78
C TYR A 28 4.68 -7.21 9.07
N LEU A 29 5.63 -7.93 9.62
CA LEU A 29 6.97 -8.14 9.07
C LEU A 29 7.14 -9.61 8.69
N ARG A 30 8.10 -9.87 7.82
CA ARG A 30 8.38 -11.23 7.34
C ARG A 30 9.07 -12.06 8.43
N ASP A 31 8.52 -13.23 8.72
CA ASP A 31 9.19 -14.23 9.54
C ASP A 31 10.40 -14.84 8.80
N PHE A 32 11.38 -15.30 9.57
CA PHE A 32 12.49 -16.06 9.01
C PHE A 32 12.00 -17.42 8.49
N GLY A 33 12.25 -17.68 7.20
CA GLY A 33 11.88 -18.95 6.59
C GLY A 33 12.17 -18.97 5.10
N PRO A 34 12.03 -20.10 4.42
CA PRO A 34 12.32 -20.25 2.99
C PRO A 34 11.30 -19.58 2.08
N LYS A 35 10.31 -18.89 2.62
CA LYS A 35 9.27 -18.20 1.84
C LYS A 35 9.86 -16.97 1.15
N THR A 36 9.59 -16.85 -0.14
CA THR A 36 9.90 -15.65 -0.91
C THR A 36 9.05 -14.47 -0.43
N LEU A 37 9.44 -13.25 -0.76
CA LEU A 37 8.69 -12.03 -0.40
C LEU A 37 7.24 -12.06 -0.90
N SER A 38 7.01 -12.56 -2.12
CA SER A 38 5.67 -12.72 -2.67
C SER A 38 4.82 -13.73 -1.88
N ASN A 39 5.43 -14.84 -1.46
CA ASN A 39 4.73 -15.87 -0.70
C ASN A 39 4.41 -15.48 0.75
N TYR A 40 5.02 -14.41 1.25
CA TYR A 40 4.72 -13.88 2.58
C TYR A 40 3.50 -12.96 2.60
N LYS A 41 3.44 -12.00 1.68
CA LYS A 41 2.39 -10.96 1.69
C LYS A 41 1.00 -11.52 1.36
N GLN A 42 0.90 -12.40 0.38
CA GLN A 42 -0.38 -12.95 -0.05
C GLN A 42 -1.19 -13.61 1.07
N PRO A 43 -0.65 -14.58 1.84
CA PRO A 43 -1.41 -15.22 2.91
C PRO A 43 -1.87 -14.23 3.97
N VAL A 44 -1.03 -13.27 4.35
CA VAL A 44 -1.35 -12.28 5.38
C VAL A 44 -2.50 -11.37 4.92
N ILE A 45 -2.42 -10.84 3.70
CA ILE A 45 -3.48 -9.99 3.14
C ILE A 45 -4.78 -10.77 3.00
N ARG A 46 -4.70 -12.01 2.54
CA ARG A 46 -5.88 -12.88 2.37
C ARG A 46 -6.61 -13.11 3.70
N GLU A 47 -5.86 -13.44 4.76
CA GLU A 47 -6.46 -13.62 6.10
C GLU A 47 -7.05 -12.32 6.62
N LEU A 48 -6.37 -11.18 6.47
CA LEU A 48 -6.92 -9.88 6.85
C LEU A 48 -8.23 -9.57 6.11
N LEU A 49 -8.30 -9.86 4.82
CA LEU A 49 -9.51 -9.64 4.01
C LEU A 49 -10.66 -10.60 4.40
N LYS A 50 -10.36 -11.79 4.90
CA LYS A 50 -11.38 -12.72 5.42
C LYS A 50 -11.92 -12.27 6.78
N GLU A 51 -11.05 -11.79 7.66
CA GLU A 51 -11.42 -11.40 9.01
C GLU A 51 -12.11 -10.03 9.09
N LEU A 52 -11.68 -9.08 8.26
CA LEU A 52 -12.18 -7.71 8.26
C LEU A 52 -13.21 -7.50 7.14
N PRO A 53 -14.41 -6.98 7.45
CA PRO A 53 -15.46 -6.77 6.43
C PRO A 53 -15.22 -5.53 5.56
N ASN A 54 -14.18 -4.76 5.83
CA ASN A 54 -13.93 -3.46 5.22
C ASN A 54 -13.48 -3.55 3.76
N GLN A 55 -13.80 -2.52 2.99
CA GLN A 55 -13.16 -2.24 1.72
C GLN A 55 -11.72 -1.76 1.98
N VAL A 56 -10.80 -2.10 1.08
CA VAL A 56 -9.37 -1.83 1.26
C VAL A 56 -8.77 -1.12 0.05
N VAL A 57 -7.76 -0.34 0.33
CA VAL A 57 -6.82 0.21 -0.65
C VAL A 57 -5.46 -0.42 -0.39
N LEU A 58 -4.82 -0.92 -1.44
CA LEU A 58 -3.50 -1.53 -1.36
C LEU A 58 -2.47 -0.54 -1.89
N VAL A 59 -1.40 -0.33 -1.11
CA VAL A 59 -0.31 0.58 -1.45
C VAL A 59 1.01 -0.16 -1.34
N GLY A 60 1.82 -0.09 -2.38
CA GLY A 60 3.12 -0.75 -2.44
C GLY A 60 4.08 -0.08 -3.42
N ASP A 61 5.13 -0.78 -3.80
CA ASP A 61 6.08 -0.28 -4.80
C ASP A 61 6.38 -1.31 -5.91
N SER A 62 7.01 -0.84 -6.99
CA SER A 62 7.35 -1.65 -8.16
C SER A 62 8.68 -2.38 -8.02
N GLY A 63 9.47 -2.11 -6.98
CA GLY A 63 10.79 -2.70 -6.77
C GLY A 63 10.75 -4.18 -6.39
N GLU A 64 9.61 -4.63 -5.86
CA GLU A 64 9.37 -6.01 -5.47
C GLU A 64 8.14 -6.58 -6.22
N HIS A 65 7.48 -7.58 -5.63
CA HIS A 65 6.34 -8.27 -6.22
C HIS A 65 4.97 -7.72 -5.79
N ASP A 66 4.91 -6.50 -5.22
CA ASP A 66 3.66 -5.91 -4.79
C ASP A 66 2.60 -5.82 -5.89
N PRO A 67 2.93 -5.43 -7.13
CA PRO A 67 1.95 -5.42 -8.21
C PRO A 67 1.29 -6.78 -8.43
N GLU A 68 2.09 -7.85 -8.51
CA GLU A 68 1.59 -9.21 -8.75
C GLU A 68 0.76 -9.73 -7.57
N VAL A 69 1.21 -9.48 -6.34
CA VAL A 69 0.48 -9.84 -5.11
C VAL A 69 -0.87 -9.13 -5.05
N TYR A 70 -0.89 -7.83 -5.33
CA TYR A 70 -2.11 -7.02 -5.25
C TYR A 70 -3.09 -7.31 -6.39
N ALA A 71 -2.59 -7.62 -7.59
CA ALA A 71 -3.41 -8.11 -8.69
C ALA A 71 -4.13 -9.41 -8.32
N GLN A 72 -3.43 -10.34 -7.68
CA GLN A 72 -4.01 -11.59 -7.20
C GLN A 72 -5.08 -11.32 -6.13
N MET A 73 -4.80 -10.45 -5.16
CA MET A 73 -5.78 -10.11 -4.11
C MET A 73 -7.04 -9.45 -4.69
N ARG A 74 -6.87 -8.55 -5.66
CA ARG A 74 -8.01 -7.94 -6.37
C ARG A 74 -8.83 -8.99 -7.14
N SER A 75 -8.18 -9.96 -7.76
CA SER A 75 -8.86 -11.06 -8.46
C SER A 75 -9.67 -11.94 -7.50
N GLU A 76 -9.15 -12.23 -6.32
CA GLU A 76 -9.83 -13.04 -5.30
C GLU A 76 -10.94 -12.26 -4.56
N PHE A 77 -10.77 -10.94 -4.38
CA PHE A 77 -11.68 -10.08 -3.61
C PHE A 77 -12.06 -8.80 -4.40
N PRO A 78 -12.71 -8.95 -5.57
CA PRO A 78 -12.95 -7.81 -6.48
C PRO A 78 -13.84 -6.72 -5.86
N ASP A 79 -14.79 -7.08 -5.00
CA ASP A 79 -15.68 -6.12 -4.34
C ASP A 79 -15.03 -5.41 -3.14
N ARG A 80 -13.89 -5.91 -2.68
CA ARG A 80 -13.20 -5.44 -1.47
C ARG A 80 -12.01 -4.54 -1.78
N VAL A 81 -11.24 -4.85 -2.81
CA VAL A 81 -10.07 -4.06 -3.23
C VAL A 81 -10.55 -2.92 -4.13
N LYS A 82 -10.57 -1.71 -3.59
CA LYS A 82 -11.10 -0.51 -4.28
C LYS A 82 -10.09 0.22 -5.13
N ALA A 83 -8.83 0.20 -4.75
CA ALA A 83 -7.75 0.78 -5.54
C ALA A 83 -6.42 0.13 -5.17
N ILE A 84 -5.50 0.15 -6.12
CA ILE A 84 -4.12 -0.27 -5.94
C ILE A 84 -3.23 0.89 -6.39
N TYR A 85 -2.37 1.36 -5.48
CA TYR A 85 -1.40 2.42 -5.73
C TYR A 85 0.01 1.85 -5.66
N ILE A 86 0.77 2.01 -6.72
CA ILE A 86 2.15 1.51 -6.81
C ILE A 86 3.11 2.67 -6.99
N ARG A 87 4.03 2.84 -6.05
CA ARG A 87 5.12 3.78 -6.19
C ARG A 87 6.12 3.25 -7.22
N ASN A 88 6.48 4.08 -8.19
CA ASN A 88 7.52 3.73 -9.15
C ASN A 88 8.90 3.79 -8.47
N ALA A 89 9.42 2.64 -8.07
CA ALA A 89 10.73 2.42 -7.45
C ALA A 89 11.70 1.68 -8.41
N GLY A 90 11.45 1.77 -9.73
CA GLY A 90 12.14 0.99 -10.75
C GLY A 90 11.32 -0.23 -11.20
N HIS A 91 11.86 -0.98 -12.15
CA HIS A 91 11.20 -2.18 -12.74
C HIS A 91 9.79 -1.90 -13.31
N ALA A 92 9.59 -0.68 -13.86
CA ALA A 92 8.33 -0.22 -14.40
C ALA A 92 8.24 -0.38 -15.94
N ASP A 93 9.19 -1.08 -16.55
CA ASP A 93 9.28 -1.24 -18.01
C ASP A 93 8.16 -2.16 -18.54
N ASP A 94 7.77 -3.17 -17.77
CA ASP A 94 6.62 -4.02 -18.08
C ASP A 94 5.33 -3.39 -17.56
N VAL A 95 4.69 -2.59 -18.41
CA VAL A 95 3.43 -1.90 -18.08
C VAL A 95 2.27 -2.84 -17.74
N LYS A 96 2.33 -4.09 -18.19
CA LYS A 96 1.27 -5.09 -17.90
C LYS A 96 1.20 -5.44 -16.41
N ARG A 97 2.32 -5.30 -15.69
CA ARG A 97 2.35 -5.49 -14.22
C ARG A 97 1.39 -4.57 -13.47
N PHE A 98 1.05 -3.41 -14.07
CA PHE A 98 0.29 -2.33 -13.41
C PHE A 98 -1.12 -2.19 -13.96
N ASP A 99 -1.63 -3.20 -14.67
CA ASP A 99 -2.96 -3.14 -15.26
C ASP A 99 -4.04 -2.86 -14.20
N GLY A 100 -4.80 -1.78 -14.42
CA GLY A 100 -5.81 -1.30 -13.47
C GLY A 100 -5.27 -0.77 -12.14
N MET A 101 -3.98 -0.44 -12.07
CA MET A 101 -3.33 0.16 -10.90
C MET A 101 -2.91 1.61 -11.19
N PHE A 102 -2.79 2.41 -10.15
CA PHE A 102 -2.27 3.77 -10.25
C PHE A 102 -0.77 3.78 -9.93
N LEU A 103 0.06 3.99 -10.95
CA LEU A 103 1.51 4.10 -10.80
C LEU A 103 1.88 5.57 -10.54
N PHE A 104 2.59 5.84 -9.45
CA PHE A 104 2.98 7.20 -9.07
C PHE A 104 4.46 7.32 -8.71
N LYS A 105 5.01 8.51 -8.90
CA LYS A 105 6.34 8.92 -8.40
C LYS A 105 6.19 9.84 -7.20
N ASN A 106 5.23 10.75 -7.27
CA ASN A 106 4.93 11.70 -6.20
C ASN A 106 3.69 11.22 -5.42
N PRO A 107 3.76 11.05 -4.08
CA PRO A 107 2.62 10.67 -3.26
C PRO A 107 1.42 11.59 -3.37
N LYS A 108 1.62 12.89 -3.68
CA LYS A 108 0.56 13.86 -3.95
C LYS A 108 -0.37 13.40 -5.08
N ASP A 109 0.21 12.87 -6.17
CA ASP A 109 -0.58 12.42 -7.34
C ASP A 109 -1.52 11.27 -6.96
N ALA A 110 -1.02 10.31 -6.15
CA ALA A 110 -1.83 9.22 -5.63
C ALA A 110 -2.93 9.74 -4.69
N ALA A 111 -2.61 10.73 -3.84
CA ALA A 111 -3.58 11.32 -2.93
C ALA A 111 -4.71 12.06 -3.68
N LEU A 112 -4.38 12.79 -4.74
CA LEU A 112 -5.37 13.48 -5.60
C LEU A 112 -6.27 12.49 -6.35
N ASP A 113 -5.69 11.40 -6.87
CA ASP A 113 -6.48 10.32 -7.47
C ASP A 113 -7.42 9.67 -6.46
N ALA A 114 -6.97 9.47 -5.22
CA ALA A 114 -7.81 8.94 -4.14
C ALA A 114 -8.99 9.86 -3.81
N VAL A 115 -8.81 11.19 -3.87
CA VAL A 115 -9.92 12.15 -3.74
C VAL A 115 -10.91 11.97 -4.88
N THR A 116 -10.44 11.90 -6.11
CA THR A 116 -11.28 11.71 -7.31
C THR A 116 -12.12 10.42 -7.22
N LYS A 117 -11.57 9.38 -6.63
CA LYS A 117 -12.26 8.09 -6.40
C LYS A 117 -13.14 8.07 -5.15
N GLY A 118 -13.19 9.15 -4.38
CA GLY A 118 -13.95 9.21 -3.13
C GLY A 118 -13.34 8.39 -1.98
N LEU A 119 -12.05 8.04 -2.08
CA LEU A 119 -11.33 7.24 -1.07
C LEU A 119 -10.66 8.10 -0.01
N ALA A 120 -10.47 9.38 -0.28
CA ALA A 120 -9.92 10.37 0.65
C ALA A 120 -10.66 11.70 0.53
N SER A 121 -10.70 12.49 1.61
CA SER A 121 -11.28 13.82 1.56
C SER A 121 -10.30 14.85 0.99
N ALA A 122 -10.80 15.80 0.19
CA ALA A 122 -9.99 16.91 -0.33
C ALA A 122 -9.38 17.75 0.80
N GLU A 123 -10.09 17.89 1.92
CA GLU A 123 -9.60 18.60 3.10
C GLU A 123 -8.37 17.91 3.71
N CYS A 124 -8.44 16.59 3.88
CA CYS A 124 -7.33 15.80 4.43
C CYS A 124 -6.09 15.87 3.52
N VAL A 125 -6.28 15.70 2.22
CA VAL A 125 -5.19 15.81 1.23
C VAL A 125 -4.62 17.22 1.19
N GLY A 126 -5.46 18.27 1.26
CA GLY A 126 -4.99 19.66 1.30
C GLY A 126 -4.24 20.03 2.61
N ARG A 127 -4.45 19.30 3.70
CA ARG A 127 -3.62 19.47 4.93
C ARG A 127 -2.27 18.77 4.78
N ALA A 128 -2.27 17.56 4.20
CA ALA A 128 -1.04 16.79 4.00
C ALA A 128 -0.13 17.38 2.92
N PHE A 129 -0.73 18.00 1.90
CA PHE A 129 -0.05 18.62 0.77
C PHE A 129 -0.56 20.05 0.56
N PRO A 130 -0.08 21.04 1.35
CA PRO A 130 -0.57 22.43 1.26
C PRO A 130 -0.46 23.05 -0.12
N GLU A 131 0.55 22.67 -0.91
CA GLU A 131 0.75 23.09 -2.29
C GLU A 131 -0.36 22.60 -3.25
N ALA A 132 -1.11 21.57 -2.89
CA ALA A 132 -2.23 21.10 -3.71
C ALA A 132 -3.39 22.10 -3.74
N LYS A 133 -3.49 23.00 -2.75
CA LYS A 133 -4.50 24.06 -2.70
C LYS A 133 -4.20 25.24 -3.64
N ALA A 134 -2.94 25.41 -4.02
CA ALA A 134 -2.51 26.52 -4.87
C ALA A 134 -2.78 26.28 -6.37
N GLU A 135 -3.13 25.06 -6.77
CA GLU A 135 -3.33 24.65 -8.17
C GLU A 135 -4.81 24.68 -8.63
N LYS A 136 -5.67 25.31 -7.86
CA LYS A 136 -7.08 25.52 -8.25
C LYS A 136 -7.28 26.85 -8.95
#